data_2675b69dd110a68def7ab78b0c9fc17c
#
_entry.id   2675b69dd110a68def7ab78b0c9fc17c
#
_cell.length_a   1.000
_cell.length_b   1.000
_cell.length_c   1.000
_cell.angle_alpha   90.00
_cell.angle_beta   90.00
_cell.angle_gamma   90.00
#
_symmetry.space_group_name_H-M   'P 1'
#
loop_
_entity.id
_entity.type
_entity.pdbx_description
1 polymer ?
#
loop_
_entity_poly.entity_id
_entity_poly.type
_entity_poly.pdbx_seq_one_letter_code
_entity_poly.pdbx_strand_id
1 'polypeptide(L)' 'MEYRRKVTCRPCKEKDDWEIETPNGEVLTRHYQNKYECVSEGRRLAEEYGCELDVQDYFEGK' A
#
# COMPACT_ATOMS: atom_id res chain seq x y z
N MET A 1 -20.14 1.42 14.53
CA MET A 1 -19.09 0.72 13.92
C MET A 1 -18.04 1.61 13.34
N GLU A 2 -16.88 1.25 13.51
CA GLU A 2 -15.83 2.05 12.97
C GLU A 2 -14.90 1.20 12.22
N TYR A 3 -14.26 1.76 11.27
CA TYR A 3 -13.26 1.01 10.56
C TYR A 3 -12.03 1.88 10.43
N ARG A 4 -10.91 1.21 10.33
CA ARG A 4 -9.68 1.90 10.28
C ARG A 4 -9.37 2.31 8.90
N ARG A 5 -8.87 3.51 8.79
CA ARG A 5 -8.39 3.96 7.53
C ARG A 5 -6.91 3.79 7.50
N LYS A 6 -6.42 3.28 6.41
CA LYS A 6 -4.99 3.12 6.28
C LYS A 6 -4.61 3.01 4.83
N VAL A 7 -3.37 3.39 4.56
CA VAL A 7 -2.76 3.21 3.26
C VAL A 7 -2.00 1.89 3.31
N THR A 8 -2.22 1.02 2.35
CA THR A 8 -1.62 -0.30 2.37
C THR A 8 -0.62 -0.44 1.24
N CYS A 9 0.60 -0.82 1.58
CA CYS A 9 1.63 -1.17 0.61
C CYS A 9 1.76 -2.67 0.59
N ARG A 10 1.63 -3.28 -0.58
CA ARG A 10 1.69 -4.73 -0.65
C ARG A 10 2.32 -5.17 -1.95
N PRO A 11 2.92 -6.35 -1.97
CA PRO A 11 3.48 -6.86 -3.22
C PRO A 11 2.37 -7.28 -4.16
N CYS A 12 2.62 -7.03 -5.42
CA CYS A 12 1.66 -7.38 -6.46
C CYS A 12 2.08 -8.71 -7.04
N LYS A 13 1.23 -9.70 -6.94
CA LYS A 13 1.60 -11.02 -7.36
C LYS A 13 1.79 -11.14 -8.85
N GLU A 14 1.04 -10.38 -9.59
CA GLU A 14 1.08 -10.56 -11.02
C GLU A 14 2.30 -9.96 -11.66
N LYS A 15 2.79 -8.88 -11.08
CA LYS A 15 3.84 -8.16 -11.75
C LYS A 15 5.15 -8.12 -11.01
N ASP A 16 5.21 -8.78 -9.90
CA ASP A 16 6.46 -8.81 -9.17
C ASP A 16 6.94 -7.44 -8.77
N ASP A 17 6.02 -6.56 -8.50
CA ASP A 17 6.34 -5.22 -8.00
C ASP A 17 5.38 -4.91 -6.87
N TRP A 18 5.30 -3.66 -6.47
CA TRP A 18 4.51 -3.28 -5.31
C TRP A 18 3.40 -2.34 -5.71
N GLU A 19 2.32 -2.40 -5.00
CA GLU A 19 1.19 -1.52 -5.26
C GLU A 19 0.68 -0.93 -3.97
N ILE A 20 -0.10 0.14 -4.08
CA ILE A 20 -0.64 0.84 -2.94
C ILE A 20 -2.16 0.87 -3.04
N GLU A 21 -2.80 0.58 -1.93
CA GLU A 21 -4.24 0.70 -1.84
C GLU A 21 -4.56 1.85 -0.89
N THR A 22 -5.41 2.77 -1.32
CA THR A 22 -5.76 3.93 -0.53
C THR A 22 -6.79 3.56 0.54
N PRO A 23 -7.01 4.44 1.51
CA PRO A 23 -8.01 4.15 2.55
C PRO A 23 -9.41 3.99 2.00
N ASN A 24 -9.66 4.48 0.79
CA ASN A 24 -10.96 4.32 0.18
C ASN A 24 -11.14 2.99 -0.52
N GLY A 25 -10.12 2.17 -0.52
CA GLY A 25 -10.22 0.89 -1.19
C GLY A 25 -9.80 0.91 -2.63
N GLU A 26 -9.23 1.99 -3.07
CA GLU A 26 -8.84 2.14 -4.45
C GLU A 26 -7.37 1.76 -4.62
N VAL A 27 -7.08 0.87 -5.53
CA VAL A 27 -5.70 0.48 -5.80
C VAL A 27 -5.15 1.40 -6.87
N LEU A 28 -4.03 2.05 -6.55
CA LEU A 28 -3.43 2.97 -7.50
C LEU A 28 -2.89 2.22 -8.70
N THR A 29 -2.96 2.85 -9.85
CA THR A 29 -2.47 2.20 -11.05
C THR A 29 -0.96 2.17 -11.12
N ARG A 30 -0.32 3.03 -10.37
CA ARG A 30 1.12 3.07 -10.40
C ARG A 30 1.71 1.95 -9.58
N HIS A 31 2.73 1.32 -10.11
CA HIS A 31 3.43 0.24 -9.41
C HIS A 31 4.84 0.68 -9.11
N TYR A 32 5.41 0.10 -8.07
CA TYR A 32 6.73 0.46 -7.61
C TYR A 32 7.64 -0.74 -7.70
N GLN A 33 8.88 -0.51 -8.06
CA GLN A 33 9.78 -1.62 -8.31
C GLN A 33 10.28 -2.29 -7.05
N ASN A 34 10.33 -1.56 -5.97
CA ASN A 34 10.81 -2.16 -4.75
C ASN A 34 10.04 -1.63 -3.57
N LYS A 35 10.26 -2.29 -2.45
CA LYS A 35 9.53 -1.98 -1.25
C LYS A 35 9.80 -0.56 -0.77
N TYR A 36 11.04 -0.13 -0.87
CA TYR A 36 11.39 1.20 -0.39
C TYR A 36 10.61 2.28 -1.08
N GLU A 37 10.51 2.19 -2.39
CA GLU A 37 9.78 3.19 -3.13
C GLU A 37 8.32 3.19 -2.77
N CYS A 38 7.75 2.01 -2.63
CA CYS A 38 6.36 1.90 -2.29
C CYS A 38 6.08 2.45 -0.90
N VAL A 39 6.91 2.11 0.06
CA VAL A 39 6.71 2.57 1.42
C VAL A 39 6.90 4.07 1.52
N SER A 40 7.86 4.60 0.80
CA SER A 40 8.09 6.03 0.82
C SER A 40 6.87 6.80 0.33
N GLU A 41 6.31 6.34 -0.78
CA GLU A 41 5.12 6.99 -1.30
C GLU A 41 3.91 6.74 -0.41
N GLY A 42 3.80 5.54 0.12
CA GLY A 42 2.69 5.22 1.01
C GLY A 42 2.71 6.05 2.26
N ARG A 43 3.90 6.31 2.78
CA ARG A 43 4.01 7.13 3.98
C ARG A 43 3.54 8.55 3.70
N ARG A 44 3.91 9.09 2.56
CA ARG A 44 3.46 10.42 2.19
C ARG A 44 1.94 10.47 2.03
N LEU A 45 1.38 9.46 1.41
CA LEU A 45 -0.06 9.40 1.25
C LEU A 45 -0.78 9.25 2.59
N ALA A 46 -0.22 8.45 3.47
CA ALA A 46 -0.83 8.29 4.78
C ALA A 46 -0.89 9.61 5.51
N GLU A 47 0.15 10.41 5.37
CA GLU A 47 0.13 11.72 5.99
C GLU A 47 -0.92 12.62 5.36
N GLU A 48 -1.06 12.55 4.06
CA GLU A 48 -2.04 13.37 3.40
C GLU A 48 -3.46 12.98 3.79
N TYR A 49 -3.71 11.70 3.92
CA TYR A 49 -5.03 11.23 4.32
C TYR A 49 -5.25 11.31 5.81
N GLY A 50 -4.18 11.53 6.57
CA GLY A 50 -4.32 11.55 8.02
C GLY A 50 -4.60 10.19 8.60
N CYS A 51 -3.95 9.17 8.09
CA CYS A 51 -4.21 7.83 8.53
C CYS A 51 -2.90 7.08 8.70
N GLU A 52 -3.01 5.80 8.95
CA GLU A 52 -1.84 4.96 9.22
C GLU A 52 -1.35 4.31 7.95
N LEU A 53 -0.12 3.85 8.01
CA LEU A 53 0.48 3.11 6.91
C LEU A 53 0.61 1.66 7.32
N ASP A 54 0.16 0.77 6.45
CA ASP A 54 0.27 -0.66 6.68
C ASP A 54 1.11 -1.25 5.56
N VAL A 55 2.17 -1.96 5.91
CA VAL A 55 3.06 -2.54 4.92
C VAL A 55 3.01 -4.05 5.05
N GLN A 56 2.64 -4.71 3.97
CA GLN A 56 2.58 -6.16 3.93
C GLN A 56 3.83 -6.68 3.23
N ASP A 57 4.63 -7.42 3.96
CA ASP A 57 5.92 -7.82 3.46
C ASP A 57 5.96 -9.19 2.85
N TYR A 58 4.86 -9.86 2.76
CA TYR A 58 4.91 -11.23 2.29
C TYR A 58 3.69 -11.52 1.48
N PHE A 59 3.81 -12.56 0.67
CA PHE A 59 2.67 -13.05 -0.07
C PHE A 59 1.97 -14.09 0.74
N GLU A 60 0.68 -14.05 0.64
CA GLU A 60 -0.08 -15.06 1.25
C GLU A 60 -0.21 -16.26 0.41
N GLY A 61 0.17 -16.21 -0.75
CA GLY A 61 -0.19 -17.23 -1.69
C GLY A 61 0.55 -18.49 -1.60
N LYS A 62 1.31 -18.76 -0.72
CA LYS A 62 2.01 -19.94 -0.79
C LYS A 62 1.30 -21.09 -0.29
#